data_9db11dfa3002b1e970de55b04a7f11f9
#
_entry.id   9db11dfa3002b1e970de55b04a7f11f9
#
_cell.length_a   1.000
_cell.length_b   1.000
_cell.length_c   1.000
_cell.angle_alpha   90.00
_cell.angle_beta   90.00
_cell.angle_gamma   90.00
#
_symmetry.space_group_name_H-M   'P 1'
#
loop_
_entity.id
_entity.type
_entity.pdbx_description
1 polymer ?
#
loop_
_entity_poly.entity_id
_entity_poly.type
_entity_poly.pdbx_seq_one_letter_code
_entity_poly.pdbx_strand_id
1 'polypeptide(L)'
;PNNVWVQGLCWDPGTFPVTELNRHLIDEAVSDRPVYLMASDGHNAVVNSMALRELNITAETPNPPNGEIVKGDDGEPNGMLYEDAIWWALGMLPKATKEDLLDGTKEACAHANKHGITGVLDAMSGERHMQVYTGLDNAGELNLRVAATSKVFPHDDLDDAMGRLNFLRETYRSEKVYMHSAKFFLDGVMENGTASMLEDYETGGNYPIMFDEDHLEKLLIAFDADRFQLHLHTIGDKAVRVALDGIEAARRANGPWPALHQLAHIQCIDDADIPRFAELGAVANFQPLWACPEGGTDIAVKMVGEKRARNIYAVKSVIETGAPYA
;
A
#
# COMPACT_ATOMS: atom_id res chain seq x y z
N PRO A 1 6.11 3.76 31.44
CA PRO A 1 5.41 3.61 30.19
C PRO A 1 4.34 2.56 30.36
N ASN A 2 3.10 3.02 30.43
CA ASN A 2 1.94 2.12 30.52
C ASN A 2 1.39 1.82 29.12
N ASN A 3 2.26 1.43 28.21
CA ASN A 3 1.79 0.98 26.92
C ASN A 3 1.33 -0.47 27.08
N VAL A 4 0.04 -0.65 27.28
CA VAL A 4 -0.59 -1.96 27.48
C VAL A 4 -0.45 -2.82 26.24
N TRP A 5 -0.37 -2.22 25.04
CA TRP A 5 -0.30 -2.92 23.76
C TRP A 5 1.12 -3.37 23.40
N VAL A 6 1.22 -4.59 22.89
CA VAL A 6 2.39 -5.05 22.12
C VAL A 6 2.10 -4.78 20.65
N GLN A 7 2.89 -3.94 20.03
CA GLN A 7 2.81 -3.65 18.59
C GLN A 7 4.10 -4.12 17.92
N GLY A 8 3.96 -4.94 16.89
CA GLY A 8 5.07 -5.45 16.10
C GLY A 8 4.81 -5.27 14.62
N LEU A 9 5.89 -5.14 13.87
CA LEU A 9 5.86 -4.97 12.42
C LEU A 9 6.78 -6.00 11.76
N CYS A 10 6.51 -6.28 10.47
CA CYS A 10 7.41 -7.03 9.60
C CYS A 10 7.61 -8.50 9.98
N TRP A 11 6.57 -9.19 10.49
CA TRP A 11 6.65 -10.64 10.48
C TRP A 11 6.54 -11.18 9.03
N ASP A 12 7.25 -12.27 8.76
CA ASP A 12 7.35 -12.83 7.41
C ASP A 12 6.27 -13.90 7.18
N PRO A 13 5.32 -13.69 6.23
CA PRO A 13 4.32 -14.69 5.86
C PRO A 13 4.91 -16.00 5.30
N GLY A 14 6.12 -15.98 4.78
CA GLY A 14 6.84 -17.17 4.35
C GLY A 14 7.28 -18.07 5.51
N THR A 15 7.52 -17.49 6.69
CA THR A 15 7.86 -18.23 7.91
C THR A 15 6.63 -18.75 8.63
N PHE A 16 5.56 -17.95 8.66
CA PHE A 16 4.28 -18.30 9.27
C PHE A 16 3.18 -18.14 8.24
N PRO A 17 2.77 -19.22 7.56
CA PRO A 17 1.68 -19.15 6.60
C PRO A 17 0.42 -18.54 7.25
N VAL A 18 -0.21 -17.59 6.57
CA VAL A 18 -1.40 -16.88 7.07
C VAL A 18 -2.55 -17.81 7.42
N THR A 19 -2.60 -18.99 6.78
CA THR A 19 -3.60 -20.03 7.05
C THR A 19 -3.39 -20.78 8.37
N GLU A 20 -2.19 -20.74 8.93
CA GLU A 20 -1.83 -21.42 10.17
C GLU A 20 -1.76 -20.47 11.37
N LEU A 21 -1.52 -19.18 11.10
CA LEU A 21 -1.41 -18.16 12.12
C LEU A 21 -2.81 -17.75 12.63
N ASN A 22 -2.96 -17.72 13.94
CA ASN A 22 -4.22 -17.37 14.58
C ASN A 22 -4.01 -16.78 15.98
N ARG A 23 -5.08 -16.20 16.55
CA ARG A 23 -5.06 -15.57 17.88
C ARG A 23 -4.50 -16.46 18.98
N HIS A 24 -4.75 -17.77 18.92
CA HIS A 24 -4.38 -18.69 20.01
C HIS A 24 -2.86 -18.87 20.10
N LEU A 25 -2.16 -18.92 18.96
CA LEU A 25 -0.70 -18.96 18.94
C LEU A 25 -0.10 -17.70 19.59
N ILE A 26 -0.73 -16.55 19.36
CA ILE A 26 -0.29 -15.30 19.99
C ILE A 26 -0.64 -15.27 21.47
N ASP A 27 -1.81 -15.79 21.87
CA ASP A 27 -2.24 -15.89 23.28
C ASP A 27 -1.28 -16.80 24.10
N GLU A 28 -0.73 -17.86 23.49
CA GLU A 28 0.27 -18.72 24.15
C GLU A 28 1.56 -17.95 24.48
N ALA A 29 1.96 -17.03 23.60
CA ALA A 29 3.17 -16.23 23.77
C ALA A 29 2.95 -15.00 24.67
N VAL A 30 1.79 -14.34 24.51
CA VAL A 30 1.44 -13.08 25.23
C VAL A 30 -0.02 -13.14 25.61
N SER A 31 -0.31 -13.54 26.87
CA SER A 31 -1.66 -13.70 27.41
C SER A 31 -2.13 -12.53 28.27
N ASP A 32 -1.25 -11.60 28.66
CA ASP A 32 -1.48 -10.58 29.67
C ASP A 32 -1.77 -9.18 29.13
N ARG A 33 -1.69 -9.01 27.82
CA ARG A 33 -1.92 -7.71 27.15
C ARG A 33 -2.34 -7.87 25.69
N PRO A 34 -3.00 -6.86 25.09
CA PRO A 34 -3.38 -6.90 23.69
C PRO A 34 -2.16 -6.82 22.77
N VAL A 35 -2.20 -7.60 21.68
CA VAL A 35 -1.13 -7.74 20.69
C VAL A 35 -1.66 -7.42 19.30
N TYR A 36 -0.92 -6.62 18.54
CA TYR A 36 -1.13 -6.35 17.12
C TYR A 36 0.19 -6.51 16.38
N LEU A 37 0.26 -7.45 15.46
CA LEU A 37 1.45 -7.72 14.65
C LEU A 37 1.10 -7.58 13.17
N MET A 38 1.74 -6.65 12.47
CA MET A 38 1.58 -6.44 11.03
C MET A 38 2.66 -7.21 10.27
N ALA A 39 2.28 -7.87 9.19
CA ALA A 39 3.19 -8.54 8.29
C ALA A 39 4.10 -7.57 7.52
N SER A 40 5.17 -8.09 6.95
CA SER A 40 6.13 -7.31 6.16
C SER A 40 5.54 -6.77 4.86
N ASP A 41 4.51 -7.42 4.33
CA ASP A 41 3.79 -6.99 3.14
C ASP A 41 2.83 -5.80 3.38
N GLY A 42 2.43 -5.56 4.66
CA GLY A 42 1.45 -4.53 5.01
C GLY A 42 0.00 -4.86 4.63
N HIS A 43 -0.26 -6.09 4.17
CA HIS A 43 -1.57 -6.58 3.75
C HIS A 43 -2.17 -7.63 4.69
N ASN A 44 -1.43 -7.98 5.74
CA ASN A 44 -1.83 -8.92 6.78
C ASN A 44 -1.51 -8.37 8.16
N ALA A 45 -2.40 -8.62 9.13
CA ALA A 45 -2.09 -8.45 10.53
C ALA A 45 -2.71 -9.60 11.34
N VAL A 46 -2.08 -9.93 12.47
CA VAL A 46 -2.65 -10.84 13.44
C VAL A 46 -2.78 -10.14 14.79
N VAL A 47 -3.89 -10.39 15.45
CA VAL A 47 -4.19 -9.87 16.78
C VAL A 47 -4.53 -11.03 17.72
N ASN A 48 -4.23 -10.87 19.01
CA ASN A 48 -4.59 -11.88 20.02
C ASN A 48 -6.03 -11.70 20.53
N SER A 49 -6.49 -12.63 21.35
CA SER A 49 -7.85 -12.59 21.92
C SER A 49 -8.10 -11.37 22.80
N MET A 50 -7.07 -10.82 23.44
CA MET A 50 -7.21 -9.60 24.23
C MET A 50 -7.38 -8.38 23.33
N ALA A 51 -6.66 -8.31 22.23
CA ALA A 51 -6.80 -7.25 21.23
C ALA A 51 -8.20 -7.27 20.59
N LEU A 52 -8.71 -8.44 20.21
CA LEU A 52 -10.09 -8.56 19.69
C LEU A 52 -11.11 -7.96 20.65
N ARG A 53 -10.98 -8.23 21.96
CA ARG A 53 -11.85 -7.64 22.98
C ARG A 53 -11.72 -6.12 23.08
N GLU A 54 -10.51 -5.62 23.13
CA GLU A 54 -10.24 -4.16 23.21
C GLU A 54 -10.74 -3.40 21.98
N LEU A 55 -10.69 -4.03 20.81
CA LEU A 55 -11.17 -3.50 19.54
C LEU A 55 -12.68 -3.73 19.33
N ASN A 56 -13.36 -4.41 20.25
CA ASN A 56 -14.76 -4.85 20.13
C ASN A 56 -15.03 -5.63 18.83
N ILE A 57 -14.08 -6.47 18.41
CA ILE A 57 -14.23 -7.36 17.27
C ILE A 57 -14.86 -8.66 17.75
N THR A 58 -16.04 -8.99 17.21
CA THR A 58 -16.85 -10.17 17.55
C THR A 58 -17.26 -10.93 16.30
N ALA A 59 -17.96 -12.05 16.47
CA ALA A 59 -18.55 -12.80 15.37
C ALA A 59 -19.53 -11.96 14.52
N GLU A 60 -20.20 -10.98 15.12
CA GLU A 60 -21.17 -10.10 14.48
C GLU A 60 -20.50 -8.87 13.79
N THR A 61 -19.21 -8.62 14.05
CA THR A 61 -18.51 -7.49 13.44
C THR A 61 -18.46 -7.68 11.94
N PRO A 62 -19.02 -6.73 11.14
CA PRO A 62 -18.98 -6.84 9.70
C PRO A 62 -17.55 -6.57 9.18
N ASN A 63 -17.23 -7.17 8.05
CA ASN A 63 -16.03 -6.80 7.33
C ASN A 63 -16.08 -5.34 6.88
N PRO A 64 -15.01 -4.57 7.05
CA PRO A 64 -14.91 -3.25 6.45
C PRO A 64 -14.88 -3.35 4.91
N PRO A 65 -15.23 -2.29 4.20
CA PRO A 65 -15.07 -2.26 2.75
C PRO A 65 -13.62 -2.63 2.37
N ASN A 66 -13.46 -3.50 1.37
CA ASN A 66 -12.15 -3.98 0.89
C ASN A 66 -11.26 -4.59 1.98
N GLY A 67 -11.83 -5.14 3.04
CA GLY A 67 -11.09 -5.78 4.13
C GLY A 67 -11.81 -6.99 4.68
N GLU A 68 -11.09 -7.87 5.33
CA GLU A 68 -11.62 -9.08 5.91
C GLU A 68 -11.15 -9.29 7.35
N ILE A 69 -12.11 -9.57 8.23
CA ILE A 69 -11.90 -10.12 9.57
C ILE A 69 -12.10 -11.63 9.43
N VAL A 70 -11.00 -12.37 9.42
CA VAL A 70 -11.05 -13.82 9.17
C VAL A 70 -11.73 -14.52 10.34
N LYS A 71 -12.71 -15.38 10.03
CA LYS A 71 -13.43 -16.19 11.01
C LYS A 71 -13.03 -17.66 10.90
N GLY A 72 -12.94 -18.32 12.06
CA GLY A 72 -12.73 -19.75 12.13
C GLY A 72 -13.98 -20.56 11.77
N ASP A 73 -13.89 -21.87 11.79
CA ASP A 73 -15.00 -22.79 11.54
C ASP A 73 -16.14 -22.64 12.54
N ASP A 74 -15.84 -22.10 13.72
CA ASP A 74 -16.82 -21.78 14.79
C ASP A 74 -17.54 -20.43 14.57
N GLY A 75 -17.19 -19.69 13.52
CA GLY A 75 -17.71 -18.36 13.21
C GLY A 75 -17.10 -17.23 14.03
N GLU A 76 -16.19 -17.51 14.94
CA GLU A 76 -15.49 -16.50 15.75
C GLU A 76 -14.28 -15.93 14.99
N PRO A 77 -13.91 -14.65 15.22
CA PRO A 77 -12.70 -14.06 14.66
C PRO A 77 -11.47 -14.88 15.07
N ASN A 78 -10.71 -15.37 14.10
CA ASN A 78 -9.50 -16.16 14.37
C ASN A 78 -8.28 -15.31 14.71
N GLY A 79 -8.38 -13.97 14.59
CA GLY A 79 -7.32 -13.01 14.86
C GLY A 79 -6.61 -12.48 13.61
N MET A 80 -6.81 -13.09 12.44
CA MET A 80 -6.24 -12.56 11.19
C MET A 80 -7.12 -11.44 10.63
N LEU A 81 -6.45 -10.40 10.15
CA LEU A 81 -7.04 -9.22 9.50
C LEU A 81 -6.37 -9.02 8.15
N TYR A 82 -7.16 -8.79 7.10
CA TYR A 82 -6.68 -8.56 5.74
C TYR A 82 -7.10 -7.17 5.23
N GLU A 83 -6.22 -6.58 4.43
CA GLU A 83 -6.45 -5.34 3.69
C GLU A 83 -6.98 -4.19 4.57
N ASP A 84 -8.10 -3.56 4.21
CA ASP A 84 -8.64 -2.42 4.98
C ASP A 84 -9.03 -2.76 6.43
N ALA A 85 -9.20 -4.05 6.79
CA ALA A 85 -9.39 -4.45 8.19
C ALA A 85 -8.16 -4.16 9.07
N ILE A 86 -6.95 -4.19 8.49
CA ILE A 86 -5.69 -3.84 9.15
C ILE A 86 -5.70 -2.36 9.55
N TRP A 87 -6.00 -1.51 8.58
CA TRP A 87 -5.97 -0.06 8.77
C TRP A 87 -7.08 0.42 9.69
N TRP A 88 -8.26 -0.21 9.60
CA TRP A 88 -9.36 0.02 10.51
C TRP A 88 -8.97 -0.32 11.96
N ALA A 89 -8.40 -1.50 12.20
CA ALA A 89 -7.91 -1.89 13.52
C ALA A 89 -6.76 -0.99 14.02
N LEU A 90 -5.78 -0.70 13.14
CA LEU A 90 -4.64 0.19 13.44
C LEU A 90 -5.11 1.61 13.84
N GLY A 91 -6.20 2.07 13.21
CA GLY A 91 -6.81 3.36 13.53
C GLY A 91 -7.32 3.48 14.97
N MET A 92 -7.65 2.36 15.61
CA MET A 92 -8.15 2.28 16.98
C MET A 92 -7.03 2.08 18.03
N LEU A 93 -5.82 1.71 17.61
CA LEU A 93 -4.69 1.53 18.52
C LEU A 93 -4.19 2.88 19.07
N PRO A 94 -3.50 2.87 20.22
CA PRO A 94 -2.83 4.05 20.74
C PRO A 94 -1.87 4.63 19.69
N LYS A 95 -2.08 5.89 19.34
CA LYS A 95 -1.25 6.58 18.33
C LYS A 95 0.08 7.03 18.94
N ALA A 96 1.14 6.92 18.16
CA ALA A 96 2.43 7.51 18.48
C ALA A 96 2.27 9.00 18.84
N THR A 97 3.00 9.47 19.82
CA THR A 97 3.03 10.90 20.16
C THR A 97 3.75 11.70 19.09
N LYS A 98 3.63 13.02 19.14
CA LYS A 98 4.41 13.89 18.24
C LYS A 98 5.92 13.71 18.45
N GLU A 99 6.34 13.50 19.69
CA GLU A 99 7.74 13.26 20.07
C GLU A 99 8.24 11.93 19.49
N ASP A 100 7.47 10.85 19.63
CA ASP A 100 7.81 9.57 19.01
C ASP A 100 8.01 9.69 17.49
N LEU A 101 7.14 10.45 16.82
CA LEU A 101 7.24 10.68 15.37
C LEU A 101 8.47 11.52 15.00
N LEU A 102 8.81 12.54 15.80
CA LEU A 102 10.01 13.35 15.59
C LEU A 102 11.28 12.50 15.73
N ASP A 103 11.38 11.74 16.80
CA ASP A 103 12.55 10.90 17.08
C ASP A 103 12.68 9.79 16.03
N GLY A 104 11.59 9.09 15.72
CA GLY A 104 11.58 8.06 14.68
C GLY A 104 11.96 8.61 13.29
N THR A 105 11.51 9.83 12.95
CA THR A 105 11.89 10.47 11.69
C THR A 105 13.39 10.82 11.65
N LYS A 106 13.95 11.34 12.74
CA LYS A 106 15.40 11.62 12.83
C LYS A 106 16.23 10.35 12.67
N GLU A 107 15.81 9.25 13.32
CA GLU A 107 16.48 7.96 13.19
C GLU A 107 16.40 7.41 11.77
N ALA A 108 15.21 7.48 11.14
CA ALA A 108 15.00 7.06 9.75
C ALA A 108 15.88 7.87 8.79
N CYS A 109 15.97 9.19 8.96
CA CYS A 109 16.86 10.04 8.16
C CYS A 109 18.33 9.66 8.34
N ALA A 110 18.77 9.42 9.58
CA ALA A 110 20.13 9.00 9.86
C ALA A 110 20.45 7.63 9.25
N HIS A 111 19.49 6.71 9.30
CA HIS A 111 19.62 5.39 8.67
C HIS A 111 19.73 5.51 7.14
N ALA A 112 18.84 6.25 6.49
CA ALA A 112 18.87 6.49 5.05
C ALA A 112 20.22 7.10 4.59
N ASN A 113 20.70 8.10 5.32
CA ASN A 113 21.97 8.76 5.01
C ASN A 113 23.18 7.81 5.11
N LYS A 114 23.19 6.83 6.02
CA LYS A 114 24.24 5.80 6.08
C LYS A 114 24.33 4.98 4.80
N HIS A 115 23.24 4.87 4.06
CA HIS A 115 23.17 4.17 2.77
C HIS A 115 23.28 5.11 1.56
N GLY A 116 23.65 6.38 1.78
CA GLY A 116 23.80 7.37 0.71
C GLY A 116 22.46 7.90 0.16
N ILE A 117 21.34 7.60 0.78
CA ILE A 117 20.02 8.07 0.38
C ILE A 117 19.86 9.52 0.83
N THR A 118 19.57 10.43 -0.09
CA THR A 118 19.41 11.87 0.14
C THR A 118 18.00 12.39 -0.18
N GLY A 119 17.12 11.55 -0.67
CA GLY A 119 15.73 11.86 -0.94
C GLY A 119 14.88 10.60 -0.94
N VAL A 120 13.64 10.74 -0.52
CA VAL A 120 12.67 9.64 -0.43
C VAL A 120 11.33 10.09 -0.99
N LEU A 121 10.59 9.14 -1.53
CA LEU A 121 9.16 9.27 -1.74
C LEU A 121 8.48 8.48 -0.62
N ASP A 122 7.83 9.19 0.32
CA ASP A 122 7.01 8.54 1.33
C ASP A 122 5.64 8.21 0.73
N ALA A 123 5.43 6.92 0.50
CA ALA A 123 4.29 6.42 -0.27
C ALA A 123 2.93 6.53 0.46
N MET A 124 2.91 6.88 1.75
CA MET A 124 1.67 6.98 2.51
C MET A 124 1.74 7.98 3.67
N SER A 125 1.94 9.25 3.34
CA SER A 125 1.97 10.35 4.29
C SER A 125 0.58 10.87 4.62
N GLY A 126 0.35 11.13 5.89
CA GLY A 126 -0.80 11.91 6.38
C GLY A 126 -0.35 13.24 6.97
N GLU A 127 -1.31 14.04 7.44
CA GLU A 127 -1.06 15.37 8.02
C GLU A 127 0.01 15.35 9.13
N ARG A 128 -0.05 14.36 10.03
CA ARG A 128 0.93 14.23 11.13
C ARG A 128 2.36 14.04 10.64
N HIS A 129 2.55 13.27 9.56
CA HIS A 129 3.86 13.08 8.93
C HIS A 129 4.35 14.38 8.31
N MET A 130 3.47 15.08 7.56
CA MET A 130 3.79 16.36 6.94
C MET A 130 4.18 17.43 7.98
N GLN A 131 3.49 17.48 9.13
CA GLN A 131 3.84 18.38 10.25
C GLN A 131 5.24 18.10 10.78
N VAL A 132 5.60 16.82 10.92
CA VAL A 132 6.92 16.42 11.43
C VAL A 132 8.00 16.76 10.41
N TYR A 133 7.82 16.41 9.14
CA TYR A 133 8.80 16.67 8.08
C TYR A 133 9.07 18.16 7.91
N THR A 134 8.01 18.97 7.78
CA THR A 134 8.16 20.43 7.63
C THR A 134 8.73 21.08 8.90
N GLY A 135 8.35 20.58 10.10
CA GLY A 135 8.91 21.05 11.36
C GLY A 135 10.40 20.82 11.46
N LEU A 136 10.88 19.63 11.10
CA LEU A 136 12.31 19.30 11.08
C LEU A 136 13.08 20.09 10.02
N ASP A 137 12.50 20.29 8.83
CA ASP A 137 13.15 21.06 7.78
C ASP A 137 13.30 22.54 8.17
N ASN A 138 12.23 23.14 8.71
CA ASN A 138 12.26 24.53 9.19
C ASN A 138 13.23 24.73 10.37
N ALA A 139 13.49 23.69 11.15
CA ALA A 139 14.50 23.69 12.20
C ALA A 139 15.93 23.43 11.69
N GLY A 140 16.10 23.11 10.40
CA GLY A 140 17.39 22.73 9.82
C GLY A 140 17.86 21.32 10.20
N GLU A 141 16.96 20.48 10.72
CA GLU A 141 17.26 19.14 11.24
C GLU A 141 16.88 18.01 10.24
N LEU A 142 16.20 18.32 9.13
CA LEU A 142 15.87 17.33 8.10
C LEU A 142 17.01 17.19 7.09
N ASN A 143 17.56 15.98 6.99
CA ASN A 143 18.69 15.68 6.10
C ASN A 143 18.28 14.91 4.82
N LEU A 144 16.97 14.85 4.53
CA LEU A 144 16.42 14.22 3.32
C LEU A 144 15.49 15.19 2.59
N ARG A 145 15.41 15.07 1.28
CA ARG A 145 14.26 15.58 0.53
C ARG A 145 13.11 14.59 0.65
N VAL A 146 11.92 15.07 0.95
CA VAL A 146 10.73 14.23 1.13
C VAL A 146 9.66 14.65 0.11
N ALA A 147 9.43 13.79 -0.87
CA ALA A 147 8.25 13.84 -1.72
C ALA A 147 7.17 12.99 -1.05
N ALA A 148 6.15 13.64 -0.52
CA ALA A 148 5.08 12.96 0.20
C ALA A 148 3.95 12.55 -0.74
N THR A 149 3.32 11.43 -0.42
CA THR A 149 2.19 10.86 -1.16
C THR A 149 1.06 10.60 -0.17
N SER A 150 -0.16 11.03 -0.47
CA SER A 150 -1.30 10.80 0.43
C SER A 150 -2.36 9.91 -0.20
N LYS A 151 -2.93 9.00 0.60
CA LYS A 151 -3.91 8.01 0.15
C LYS A 151 -5.23 8.70 -0.22
N VAL A 152 -5.79 8.29 -1.35
CA VAL A 152 -7.19 8.51 -1.76
C VAL A 152 -7.93 7.21 -1.50
N PHE A 153 -9.07 7.29 -0.82
CA PHE A 153 -9.85 6.11 -0.46
C PHE A 153 -10.93 5.82 -1.52
N PRO A 154 -11.32 4.55 -1.70
CA PRO A 154 -12.35 4.18 -2.68
C PRO A 154 -13.71 4.85 -2.47
N HIS A 155 -14.01 5.23 -1.23
CA HIS A 155 -15.26 5.88 -0.84
C HIS A 155 -15.15 7.41 -0.68
N ASP A 156 -13.97 7.98 -0.94
CA ASP A 156 -13.79 9.43 -0.91
C ASP A 156 -14.66 10.09 -1.99
N ASP A 157 -15.39 11.12 -1.62
CA ASP A 157 -15.93 12.05 -2.62
C ASP A 157 -14.79 12.83 -3.29
N LEU A 158 -14.95 13.16 -4.56
CA LEU A 158 -13.93 13.84 -5.35
C LEU A 158 -13.49 15.16 -4.71
N ASP A 159 -14.45 15.99 -4.30
CA ASP A 159 -14.16 17.32 -3.74
C ASP A 159 -13.47 17.21 -2.38
N ASP A 160 -13.88 16.23 -1.56
CA ASP A 160 -13.26 15.95 -0.26
C ASP A 160 -11.82 15.45 -0.40
N ALA A 161 -11.58 14.51 -1.33
CA ALA A 161 -10.23 14.00 -1.60
C ALA A 161 -9.31 15.11 -2.12
N MET A 162 -9.77 15.88 -3.10
CA MET A 162 -9.02 17.01 -3.67
C MET A 162 -8.76 18.09 -2.61
N GLY A 163 -9.77 18.46 -1.83
CA GLY A 163 -9.63 19.43 -0.74
C GLY A 163 -8.60 19.00 0.28
N ARG A 164 -8.63 17.75 0.70
CA ARG A 164 -7.68 17.17 1.67
C ARG A 164 -6.24 17.18 1.16
N LEU A 165 -5.99 16.71 -0.07
CA LEU A 165 -4.64 16.67 -0.62
C LEU A 165 -4.11 18.09 -0.92
N ASN A 166 -4.95 18.98 -1.41
CA ASN A 166 -4.60 20.39 -1.62
C ASN A 166 -4.27 21.11 -0.31
N PHE A 167 -5.06 20.88 0.73
CA PHE A 167 -4.74 21.39 2.06
C PHE A 167 -3.34 20.96 2.53
N LEU A 168 -2.99 19.69 2.36
CA LEU A 168 -1.66 19.18 2.70
C LEU A 168 -0.56 19.83 1.85
N ARG A 169 -0.79 19.98 0.54
CA ARG A 169 0.15 20.59 -0.41
C ARG A 169 0.44 22.05 -0.12
N GLU A 170 -0.59 22.82 0.27
CA GLU A 170 -0.48 24.25 0.53
C GLU A 170 0.04 24.56 1.93
N THR A 171 -0.40 23.78 2.93
CA THR A 171 -0.09 24.03 4.34
C THR A 171 1.29 23.53 4.73
N TYR A 172 1.67 22.37 4.22
CA TYR A 172 2.91 21.67 4.61
C TYR A 172 3.90 21.62 3.46
N ARG A 173 4.52 22.79 3.19
CA ARG A 173 5.57 22.92 2.19
C ARG A 173 6.77 23.63 2.81
N SER A 174 7.97 23.08 2.54
CA SER A 174 9.25 23.70 2.93
C SER A 174 10.28 23.48 1.82
N GLU A 175 11.55 23.80 2.06
CA GLU A 175 12.60 23.66 1.04
C GLU A 175 12.75 22.20 0.56
N LYS A 176 12.67 21.24 1.50
CA LYS A 176 12.90 19.82 1.21
C LYS A 176 11.64 18.97 1.26
N VAL A 177 10.49 19.54 1.64
CA VAL A 177 9.23 18.78 1.84
C VAL A 177 8.12 19.32 0.97
N TYR A 178 7.47 18.43 0.24
CA TYR A 178 6.30 18.79 -0.59
C TYR A 178 5.37 17.59 -0.79
N MET A 179 4.08 17.87 -0.84
CA MET A 179 3.07 16.89 -1.26
C MET A 179 3.15 16.74 -2.78
N HIS A 180 3.48 15.54 -3.23
CA HIS A 180 3.81 15.25 -4.63
C HIS A 180 2.72 14.45 -5.35
N SER A 181 2.21 13.41 -4.69
CA SER A 181 1.42 12.40 -5.36
C SER A 181 0.13 12.07 -4.62
N ALA A 182 -0.87 11.64 -5.38
CA ALA A 182 -2.07 10.99 -4.88
C ALA A 182 -1.92 9.47 -4.98
N LYS A 183 -2.08 8.74 -3.87
CA LYS A 183 -1.90 7.28 -3.78
C LYS A 183 -3.23 6.57 -3.85
N PHE A 184 -3.32 5.63 -4.79
CA PHE A 184 -4.47 4.76 -4.97
C PHE A 184 -4.04 3.31 -4.80
N PHE A 185 -4.75 2.56 -3.98
CA PHE A 185 -4.61 1.11 -3.89
C PHE A 185 -5.70 0.49 -4.75
N LEU A 186 -5.31 -0.07 -5.91
CA LEU A 186 -6.28 -0.65 -6.83
C LEU A 186 -6.64 -2.08 -6.47
N ASP A 187 -5.72 -2.79 -5.83
CA ASP A 187 -5.88 -4.16 -5.37
C ASP A 187 -4.99 -4.46 -4.14
N GLY A 188 -5.01 -5.71 -3.68
CA GLY A 188 -4.17 -6.20 -2.60
C GLY A 188 -2.94 -6.96 -3.11
N VAL A 189 -2.71 -8.20 -2.60
CA VAL A 189 -1.54 -9.03 -2.91
C VAL A 189 -1.95 -10.43 -3.38
N MET A 190 -1.10 -11.06 -4.20
CA MET A 190 -1.40 -12.40 -4.75
C MET A 190 -1.42 -13.46 -3.65
N GLU A 191 -0.58 -13.37 -2.67
CA GLU A 191 -0.41 -14.34 -1.58
C GLU A 191 -1.70 -14.52 -0.76
N ASN A 192 -2.54 -13.50 -0.70
CA ASN A 192 -3.85 -13.52 -0.03
C ASN A 192 -5.01 -13.78 -1.00
N GLY A 193 -4.76 -13.85 -2.32
CA GLY A 193 -5.81 -13.88 -3.33
C GLY A 193 -6.56 -12.56 -3.47
N THR A 194 -5.99 -11.45 -3.01
CA THR A 194 -6.60 -10.11 -3.04
C THR A 194 -6.06 -9.21 -4.17
N ALA A 195 -5.10 -9.69 -4.96
CA ALA A 195 -4.73 -9.04 -6.20
C ALA A 195 -5.82 -9.24 -7.27
N SER A 196 -6.10 -8.20 -8.04
CA SER A 196 -7.13 -8.22 -9.08
C SER A 196 -6.54 -8.74 -10.40
N MET A 197 -7.05 -9.89 -10.87
CA MET A 197 -6.53 -10.62 -12.01
C MET A 197 -7.48 -10.55 -13.21
N LEU A 198 -6.94 -10.62 -14.43
CA LEU A 198 -7.75 -10.73 -15.67
C LEU A 198 -8.46 -12.07 -15.77
N GLU A 199 -7.82 -13.13 -15.32
CA GLU A 199 -8.38 -14.48 -15.21
C GLU A 199 -8.38 -14.92 -13.75
N ASP A 200 -9.31 -15.77 -13.35
CA ASP A 200 -9.37 -16.31 -11.99
C ASP A 200 -8.06 -16.99 -11.58
N TYR A 201 -7.83 -17.04 -10.28
CA TYR A 201 -6.72 -17.80 -9.71
C TYR A 201 -6.87 -19.30 -10.00
N GLU A 202 -5.77 -20.05 -10.04
CA GLU A 202 -5.81 -21.52 -10.17
C GLU A 202 -6.55 -22.19 -9.01
N THR A 203 -6.56 -21.54 -7.85
CA THR A 203 -7.31 -21.96 -6.66
C THR A 203 -8.81 -21.64 -6.76
N GLY A 204 -9.23 -20.95 -7.83
CA GLY A 204 -10.58 -20.44 -8.05
C GLY A 204 -10.80 -19.06 -7.43
N GLY A 205 -11.76 -18.33 -8.02
CA GLY A 205 -12.11 -16.97 -7.59
C GLY A 205 -11.16 -15.88 -8.07
N ASN A 206 -11.51 -14.65 -7.77
CA ASN A 206 -10.78 -13.44 -8.12
C ASN A 206 -11.13 -12.33 -7.14
N TYR A 207 -10.34 -11.28 -7.12
CA TYR A 207 -10.63 -10.09 -6.31
C TYR A 207 -10.98 -8.90 -7.23
N PRO A 208 -12.03 -8.13 -6.93
CA PRO A 208 -12.38 -6.96 -7.74
C PRO A 208 -11.36 -5.84 -7.54
N ILE A 209 -11.33 -4.88 -8.48
CA ILE A 209 -10.69 -3.60 -8.24
C ILE A 209 -11.34 -2.94 -7.01
N MET A 210 -10.53 -2.38 -6.12
CA MET A 210 -11.01 -1.76 -4.86
C MET A 210 -11.84 -0.50 -5.07
N PHE A 211 -11.82 0.08 -6.26
CA PHE A 211 -12.59 1.25 -6.66
C PHE A 211 -13.70 0.85 -7.63
N ASP A 212 -14.80 1.59 -7.62
CA ASP A 212 -15.66 1.66 -8.78
C ASP A 212 -14.86 2.27 -9.95
N GLU A 213 -14.82 1.59 -11.10
CA GLU A 213 -13.92 1.97 -12.19
C GLU A 213 -14.27 3.34 -12.80
N ASP A 214 -15.57 3.69 -12.91
CA ASP A 214 -16.02 5.01 -13.39
C ASP A 214 -15.65 6.13 -12.41
N HIS A 215 -15.73 5.85 -11.12
CA HIS A 215 -15.32 6.79 -10.08
C HIS A 215 -13.82 6.98 -10.05
N LEU A 216 -13.06 5.89 -10.17
CA LEU A 216 -11.59 5.92 -10.27
C LEU A 216 -11.13 6.80 -11.44
N GLU A 217 -11.68 6.60 -12.64
CA GLU A 217 -11.32 7.39 -13.82
C GLU A 217 -11.52 8.89 -13.56
N LYS A 218 -12.65 9.29 -12.95
CA LYS A 218 -12.92 10.70 -12.59
C LYS A 218 -11.88 11.25 -11.61
N LEU A 219 -11.52 10.48 -10.57
CA LEU A 219 -10.49 10.84 -9.62
C LEU A 219 -9.14 11.04 -10.31
N LEU A 220 -8.71 10.06 -11.13
CA LEU A 220 -7.42 10.12 -11.82
C LEU A 220 -7.33 11.32 -12.76
N ILE A 221 -8.38 11.60 -13.54
CA ILE A 221 -8.45 12.79 -14.41
C ILE A 221 -8.34 14.08 -13.59
N ALA A 222 -9.05 14.18 -12.48
CA ALA A 222 -9.07 15.38 -11.64
C ALA A 222 -7.73 15.63 -10.94
N PHE A 223 -7.11 14.61 -10.37
CA PHE A 223 -5.80 14.72 -9.72
C PHE A 223 -4.69 15.06 -10.73
N ASP A 224 -4.73 14.48 -11.94
CA ASP A 224 -3.80 14.83 -13.02
C ASP A 224 -3.99 16.27 -13.49
N ALA A 225 -5.25 16.76 -13.63
CA ALA A 225 -5.55 18.14 -13.99
C ALA A 225 -4.97 19.15 -12.97
N ASP A 226 -4.99 18.77 -11.69
CA ASP A 226 -4.44 19.59 -10.58
C ASP A 226 -2.93 19.32 -10.34
N ARG A 227 -2.27 18.62 -11.27
CA ARG A 227 -0.83 18.40 -11.26
C ARG A 227 -0.32 17.58 -10.07
N PHE A 228 -1.12 16.64 -9.58
CA PHE A 228 -0.63 15.56 -8.74
C PHE A 228 -0.10 14.43 -9.62
N GLN A 229 1.04 13.87 -9.26
CA GLN A 229 1.46 12.58 -9.79
C GLN A 229 0.49 11.50 -9.29
N LEU A 230 0.04 10.63 -10.17
CA LEU A 230 -0.71 9.44 -9.81
C LEU A 230 0.26 8.36 -9.37
N HIS A 231 0.08 7.82 -8.16
CA HIS A 231 0.87 6.73 -7.62
C HIS A 231 -0.06 5.55 -7.35
N LEU A 232 -0.04 4.59 -8.25
CA LEU A 232 -1.01 3.49 -8.30
C LEU A 232 -0.38 2.20 -7.80
N HIS A 233 -0.93 1.61 -6.73
CA HIS A 233 -0.57 0.26 -6.29
C HIS A 233 -1.24 -0.73 -7.23
N THR A 234 -0.46 -1.60 -7.83
CA THR A 234 -0.92 -2.58 -8.81
C THR A 234 -0.11 -3.88 -8.67
N ILE A 235 -0.75 -4.91 -8.19
CA ILE A 235 -0.15 -6.25 -8.05
C ILE A 235 -0.60 -7.16 -9.19
N GLY A 236 -1.91 -7.30 -9.40
CA GLY A 236 -2.48 -8.14 -10.43
C GLY A 236 -2.51 -7.48 -11.80
N ASP A 237 -2.54 -8.30 -12.85
CA ASP A 237 -2.55 -7.86 -14.24
C ASP A 237 -3.79 -7.04 -14.61
N LYS A 238 -4.95 -7.28 -13.99
CA LYS A 238 -6.13 -6.43 -14.15
C LYS A 238 -5.90 -5.05 -13.51
N ALA A 239 -5.31 -4.99 -12.33
CA ALA A 239 -5.00 -3.71 -11.68
C ALA A 239 -4.01 -2.88 -12.51
N VAL A 240 -3.00 -3.52 -13.10
CA VAL A 240 -2.07 -2.87 -14.05
C VAL A 240 -2.84 -2.29 -15.25
N ARG A 241 -3.73 -3.07 -15.86
CA ARG A 241 -4.54 -2.62 -17.01
C ARG A 241 -5.39 -1.41 -16.67
N VAL A 242 -6.17 -1.49 -15.60
CA VAL A 242 -7.05 -0.39 -15.14
C VAL A 242 -6.25 0.87 -14.82
N ALA A 243 -5.06 0.72 -14.22
CA ALA A 243 -4.17 1.85 -13.95
C ALA A 243 -3.69 2.53 -15.24
N LEU A 244 -3.26 1.75 -16.24
CA LEU A 244 -2.83 2.29 -17.53
C LEU A 244 -3.99 2.93 -18.29
N ASP A 245 -5.19 2.34 -18.26
CA ASP A 245 -6.41 2.92 -18.86
C ASP A 245 -6.74 4.27 -18.22
N GLY A 246 -6.65 4.38 -16.90
CA GLY A 246 -6.86 5.62 -16.18
C GLY A 246 -5.82 6.72 -16.50
N ILE A 247 -4.53 6.36 -16.62
CA ILE A 247 -3.47 7.29 -17.05
C ILE A 247 -3.72 7.75 -18.48
N GLU A 248 -4.13 6.85 -19.37
CA GLU A 248 -4.49 7.19 -20.75
C GLU A 248 -5.67 8.15 -20.80
N ALA A 249 -6.73 7.91 -20.01
CA ALA A 249 -7.89 8.79 -19.91
C ALA A 249 -7.50 10.17 -19.38
N ALA A 250 -6.69 10.25 -18.34
CA ALA A 250 -6.18 11.50 -17.79
C ALA A 250 -5.36 12.30 -18.83
N ARG A 251 -4.44 11.62 -19.52
CA ARG A 251 -3.64 12.23 -20.59
C ARG A 251 -4.50 12.73 -21.77
N ARG A 252 -5.54 12.00 -22.12
CA ARG A 252 -6.48 12.39 -23.18
C ARG A 252 -7.32 13.61 -22.77
N ALA A 253 -7.73 13.69 -21.51
CA ALA A 253 -8.54 14.79 -21.00
C ALA A 253 -7.75 16.08 -20.76
N ASN A 254 -6.53 15.98 -20.22
CA ASN A 254 -5.76 17.14 -19.72
C ASN A 254 -4.55 17.50 -20.58
N GLY A 255 -4.23 16.67 -21.57
CA GLY A 255 -3.02 16.81 -22.38
C GLY A 255 -1.75 16.34 -21.67
N PRO A 256 -0.63 16.18 -22.40
CA PRO A 256 0.61 15.68 -21.83
C PRO A 256 1.34 16.75 -20.99
N TRP A 257 1.87 16.32 -19.86
CA TRP A 257 2.81 17.06 -19.03
C TRP A 257 3.80 16.08 -18.39
N PRO A 258 4.94 16.52 -17.84
CA PRO A 258 5.95 15.61 -17.29
C PRO A 258 5.53 15.06 -15.91
N ALA A 259 4.38 14.40 -15.87
CA ALA A 259 3.74 13.89 -14.65
C ALA A 259 4.54 12.78 -13.99
N LEU A 260 5.19 11.92 -14.80
CA LEU A 260 5.85 10.71 -14.30
C LEU A 260 4.92 9.86 -13.44
N HIS A 261 3.64 9.72 -13.87
CA HIS A 261 2.70 8.82 -13.20
C HIS A 261 3.31 7.45 -13.05
N GLN A 262 3.11 6.81 -11.89
CA GLN A 262 3.79 5.57 -11.59
C GLN A 262 2.83 4.46 -11.17
N LEU A 263 3.10 3.27 -11.67
CA LEU A 263 2.54 2.03 -11.17
C LEU A 263 3.58 1.39 -10.25
N ALA A 264 3.18 1.07 -9.03
CA ALA A 264 4.05 0.44 -8.05
C ALA A 264 3.79 -1.06 -8.01
N HIS A 265 4.86 -1.81 -7.82
CA HIS A 265 4.95 -3.25 -7.65
C HIS A 265 4.91 -4.03 -8.96
N ILE A 266 3.85 -3.97 -9.73
CA ILE A 266 3.69 -4.64 -11.04
C ILE A 266 4.12 -6.11 -10.92
N GLN A 267 3.56 -6.80 -9.91
CA GLN A 267 3.99 -8.18 -9.62
C GLN A 267 3.56 -9.13 -10.75
N CYS A 268 2.36 -8.94 -11.31
CA CYS A 268 1.92 -9.66 -12.51
C CYS A 268 1.47 -8.66 -13.59
N ILE A 269 1.81 -8.92 -14.84
CA ILE A 269 1.44 -8.06 -15.97
C ILE A 269 1.05 -8.92 -17.18
N ASP A 270 0.04 -8.47 -17.92
CA ASP A 270 -0.30 -9.06 -19.21
C ASP A 270 0.64 -8.57 -20.33
N ASP A 271 1.01 -9.44 -21.25
CA ASP A 271 1.91 -9.12 -22.37
C ASP A 271 1.45 -7.89 -23.18
N ALA A 272 0.13 -7.70 -23.31
CA ALA A 272 -0.44 -6.57 -24.07
C ALA A 272 -0.24 -5.21 -23.36
N ASP A 273 -0.02 -5.21 -22.05
CA ASP A 273 0.15 -3.97 -21.28
C ASP A 273 1.62 -3.53 -21.16
N ILE A 274 2.57 -4.44 -21.43
CA ILE A 274 4.01 -4.13 -21.37
C ILE A 274 4.41 -2.91 -22.23
N PRO A 275 4.02 -2.81 -23.51
CA PRO A 275 4.42 -1.66 -24.33
C PRO A 275 3.77 -0.34 -23.91
N ARG A 276 2.62 -0.39 -23.25
CA ARG A 276 1.85 0.79 -22.85
C ARG A 276 2.60 1.68 -21.83
N PHE A 277 3.53 1.11 -21.05
CA PHE A 277 4.37 1.91 -20.15
C PHE A 277 5.18 2.95 -20.92
N ALA A 278 5.83 2.54 -22.00
CA ALA A 278 6.59 3.47 -22.85
C ALA A 278 5.67 4.44 -23.61
N GLU A 279 4.56 3.95 -24.17
CA GLU A 279 3.59 4.74 -24.93
C GLU A 279 2.98 5.87 -24.11
N LEU A 280 2.67 5.58 -22.85
CA LEU A 280 2.07 6.53 -21.91
C LEU A 280 3.11 7.32 -21.12
N GLY A 281 4.39 6.93 -21.15
CA GLY A 281 5.43 7.50 -20.30
C GLY A 281 5.20 7.22 -18.81
N ALA A 282 4.51 6.13 -18.50
CA ALA A 282 4.26 5.70 -17.14
C ALA A 282 5.52 5.08 -16.53
N VAL A 283 5.84 5.44 -15.30
CA VAL A 283 7.00 4.89 -14.57
C VAL A 283 6.65 3.53 -14.00
N ALA A 284 7.45 2.54 -14.34
CA ALA A 284 7.39 1.23 -13.73
C ALA A 284 8.23 1.23 -12.43
N ASN A 285 7.56 1.33 -11.29
CA ASN A 285 8.20 1.36 -9.97
C ASN A 285 8.20 -0.05 -9.37
N PHE A 286 9.30 -0.75 -9.57
CA PHE A 286 9.48 -2.12 -9.07
C PHE A 286 10.14 -2.14 -7.70
N GLN A 287 9.89 -3.23 -6.95
CA GLN A 287 10.62 -3.59 -5.75
C GLN A 287 11.43 -4.87 -6.03
N PRO A 288 12.64 -4.76 -6.60
CA PRO A 288 13.42 -5.93 -7.05
C PRO A 288 13.72 -6.96 -5.96
N LEU A 289 13.74 -6.54 -4.70
CA LEU A 289 13.90 -7.46 -3.57
C LEU A 289 12.77 -8.50 -3.50
N TRP A 290 11.56 -8.12 -3.90
CA TRP A 290 10.40 -9.04 -3.90
C TRP A 290 10.45 -10.07 -5.03
N ALA A 291 11.25 -9.82 -6.07
CA ALA A 291 11.48 -10.77 -7.17
C ALA A 291 12.41 -11.92 -6.79
N CYS A 292 12.86 -11.98 -5.53
CA CYS A 292 13.67 -13.10 -5.04
C CYS A 292 12.83 -14.38 -4.99
N PRO A 293 13.34 -15.53 -5.48
CA PRO A 293 12.59 -16.78 -5.50
C PRO A 293 12.54 -17.42 -4.10
N GLU A 294 11.96 -16.71 -3.15
CA GLU A 294 11.78 -17.15 -1.75
C GLU A 294 10.37 -16.80 -1.27
N GLY A 295 9.76 -17.69 -0.51
CA GLY A 295 8.52 -17.45 0.24
C GLY A 295 7.33 -16.99 -0.62
N GLY A 296 7.05 -15.72 -0.64
CA GLY A 296 5.88 -15.13 -1.31
C GLY A 296 5.82 -15.40 -2.81
N THR A 297 6.96 -15.39 -3.53
CA THR A 297 6.99 -15.69 -4.97
C THR A 297 6.53 -17.11 -5.27
N ASP A 298 6.88 -18.09 -4.45
CA ASP A 298 6.43 -19.48 -4.63
C ASP A 298 4.93 -19.63 -4.42
N ILE A 299 4.34 -18.85 -3.51
CA ILE A 299 2.89 -18.80 -3.29
C ILE A 299 2.23 -18.16 -4.51
N ALA A 300 2.72 -17.01 -4.97
CA ALA A 300 2.18 -16.30 -6.14
C ALA A 300 2.19 -17.18 -7.39
N VAL A 301 3.29 -17.92 -7.67
CA VAL A 301 3.37 -18.86 -8.79
C VAL A 301 2.29 -19.94 -8.73
N LYS A 302 2.02 -20.50 -7.55
CA LYS A 302 0.95 -21.49 -7.36
C LYS A 302 -0.44 -20.88 -7.58
N MET A 303 -0.63 -19.64 -7.16
CA MET A 303 -1.90 -18.93 -7.28
C MET A 303 -2.27 -18.62 -8.73
N VAL A 304 -1.29 -18.23 -9.57
CA VAL A 304 -1.55 -17.82 -10.96
C VAL A 304 -1.26 -18.91 -12.00
N GLY A 305 -0.57 -19.98 -11.60
CA GLY A 305 -0.17 -21.09 -12.49
C GLY A 305 1.04 -20.74 -13.39
N GLU A 306 1.69 -21.77 -13.92
CA GLU A 306 2.96 -21.64 -14.65
C GLU A 306 2.91 -20.70 -15.86
N LYS A 307 1.77 -20.65 -16.56
CA LYS A 307 1.61 -19.80 -17.75
C LYS A 307 1.73 -18.32 -17.42
N ARG A 308 1.01 -17.84 -16.38
CA ARG A 308 1.03 -16.44 -15.95
C ARG A 308 2.26 -16.13 -15.10
N ALA A 309 2.79 -17.12 -14.40
CA ALA A 309 3.97 -16.97 -13.55
C ALA A 309 5.22 -16.46 -14.31
N ARG A 310 5.34 -16.70 -15.61
CA ARG A 310 6.41 -16.16 -16.44
C ARG A 310 6.43 -14.63 -16.51
N ASN A 311 5.31 -13.98 -16.23
CA ASN A 311 5.14 -12.54 -16.21
C ASN A 311 5.12 -11.96 -14.77
N ILE A 312 5.46 -12.78 -13.77
CA ILE A 312 5.74 -12.28 -12.43
C ILE A 312 7.07 -11.54 -12.47
N TYR A 313 7.04 -10.27 -12.06
CA TYR A 313 8.18 -9.35 -12.09
C TYR A 313 8.87 -9.30 -13.47
N ALA A 314 8.09 -9.05 -14.53
CA ALA A 314 8.57 -8.89 -15.91
C ALA A 314 9.41 -7.61 -16.11
N VAL A 315 10.30 -7.31 -15.16
CA VAL A 315 11.11 -6.07 -15.08
C VAL A 315 11.86 -5.84 -16.37
N LYS A 316 12.57 -6.87 -16.87
CA LYS A 316 13.37 -6.77 -18.10
C LYS A 316 12.48 -6.41 -19.29
N SER A 317 11.34 -7.09 -19.45
CA SER A 317 10.44 -6.86 -20.59
C SER A 317 9.90 -5.44 -20.63
N VAL A 318 9.56 -4.87 -19.45
CA VAL A 318 9.08 -3.49 -19.36
C VAL A 318 10.20 -2.49 -19.65
N ILE A 319 11.40 -2.69 -19.09
CA ILE A 319 12.56 -1.79 -19.33
C ILE A 319 12.98 -1.80 -20.81
N GLU A 320 12.94 -2.95 -21.47
CA GLU A 320 13.33 -3.07 -22.90
C GLU A 320 12.37 -2.31 -23.85
N THR A 321 11.18 -1.91 -23.40
CA THR A 321 10.28 -1.01 -24.18
C THR A 321 10.79 0.43 -24.22
N GLY A 322 11.75 0.80 -23.38
CA GLY A 322 12.19 2.20 -23.18
C GLY A 322 11.32 2.96 -22.18
N ALA A 323 10.45 2.30 -21.41
CA ALA A 323 9.66 2.90 -20.35
C ALA A 323 10.57 3.47 -19.23
N PRO A 324 10.20 4.61 -18.62
CA PRO A 324 10.87 5.05 -17.41
C PRO A 324 10.62 4.04 -16.28
N TYR A 325 11.61 3.84 -15.41
CA TYR A 325 11.52 2.91 -14.29
C TYR A 325 12.21 3.45 -13.03
N ALA A 326 11.83 2.91 -11.87
CA ALA A 326 12.37 3.22 -10.56
C ALA A 326 12.48 1.96 -9.70
#